data_cd31a75b3ff46fc3f1aa6d1ca29bb32d
#
_entry.id   cd31a75b3ff46fc3f1aa6d1ca29bb32d
#
_cell.length_a   1.000
_cell.length_b   1.000
_cell.length_c   1.000
_cell.angle_alpha   90.00
_cell.angle_beta   90.00
_cell.angle_gamma   90.00
#
_symmetry.space_group_name_H-M   'P 1'
#
loop_
_entity.id
_entity.type
_entity.pdbx_description
1 polymer ?
#
loop_
_entity_poly.entity_id
_entity_poly.type
_entity_poly.pdbx_seq_one_letter_code
_entity_poly.pdbx_strand_id
1 'polypeptide(L)'
;YLAIMAIVALGVGLFCGLKVTRDVMVKSAQQYFEERQLYDISLLSTVGFDTDVAKQLSRREKVLDAQGAVSTDALLLDAQGKESALKVYSLLDQQNLPVLVSGRLPQNAQECVVDAQAFGKDAVGTMLTLSENNEEDTEELFAHKQFHVVGTVNSPYYANYERGTTSLGNGTIRGFMLVLKDAFDCDYDTEIFVRLNT
;
A
#
# COMPACT_ATOMS: atom_id res chain seq x y z
N TYR A 1 23.10 40.46 30.97
CA TYR A 1 22.95 40.62 29.51
C TYR A 1 23.13 39.28 28.77
N LEU A 2 24.10 38.44 29.11
CA LEU A 2 24.38 37.18 28.43
C LEU A 2 23.20 36.17 28.50
N ALA A 3 22.54 36.11 29.67
CA ALA A 3 21.36 35.28 29.86
C ALA A 3 20.16 35.72 28.99
N ILE A 4 19.97 37.06 28.85
CA ILE A 4 18.89 37.60 28.02
C ILE A 4 19.17 37.31 26.53
N MET A 5 20.42 37.47 26.09
CA MET A 5 20.80 37.09 24.72
C MET A 5 20.57 35.61 24.43
N ALA A 6 20.91 34.73 25.37
CA ALA A 6 20.70 33.28 25.22
C ALA A 6 19.21 32.94 25.10
N ILE A 7 18.34 33.55 25.92
CA ILE A 7 16.88 33.33 25.86
C ILE A 7 16.30 33.79 24.52
N VAL A 8 16.71 34.98 24.06
CA VAL A 8 16.24 35.52 22.77
C VAL A 8 16.73 34.66 21.62
N ALA A 9 17.99 34.22 21.61
CA ALA A 9 18.56 33.37 20.60
C ALA A 9 17.85 32.01 20.54
N LEU A 10 17.53 31.40 21.70
CA LEU A 10 16.75 30.17 21.79
C LEU A 10 15.32 30.35 21.24
N GLY A 11 14.64 31.42 21.60
CA GLY A 11 13.28 31.72 21.14
C GLY A 11 13.23 31.92 19.63
N VAL A 12 14.12 32.72 19.08
CA VAL A 12 14.19 32.96 17.63
C VAL A 12 14.62 31.70 16.90
N GLY A 13 15.61 30.97 17.40
CA GLY A 13 16.08 29.71 16.80
C GLY A 13 14.98 28.64 16.75
N LEU A 14 14.24 28.46 17.84
CA LEU A 14 13.11 27.52 17.90
C LEU A 14 12.00 27.93 16.92
N PHE A 15 11.63 29.20 16.89
CA PHE A 15 10.57 29.68 15.99
C PHE A 15 10.96 29.54 14.52
N CYS A 16 12.17 29.93 14.15
CA CYS A 16 12.67 29.76 12.78
C CYS A 16 12.78 28.27 12.40
N GLY A 17 13.27 27.44 13.32
CA GLY A 17 13.37 26.00 13.11
C GLY A 17 12.01 25.35 12.84
N LEU A 18 11.00 25.64 13.65
CA LEU A 18 9.65 25.11 13.46
C LEU A 18 9.03 25.55 12.12
N LYS A 19 9.25 26.80 11.72
CA LYS A 19 8.72 27.33 10.46
C LYS A 19 9.34 26.66 9.23
N VAL A 20 10.65 26.46 9.24
CA VAL A 20 11.40 25.80 8.15
C VAL A 20 11.06 24.31 8.10
N THR A 21 10.91 23.64 9.25
CA THR A 21 10.61 22.22 9.33
C THR A 21 9.31 21.87 8.61
N ARG A 22 8.25 22.67 8.79
CA ARG A 22 6.97 22.46 8.10
C ARG A 22 7.13 22.44 6.57
N ASP A 23 7.80 23.46 6.02
CA ASP A 23 7.94 23.62 4.58
C ASP A 23 8.82 22.50 3.97
N VAL A 24 9.86 22.09 4.70
CA VAL A 24 10.71 20.95 4.31
C VAL A 24 9.92 19.64 4.33
N MET A 25 9.14 19.38 5.38
CA MET A 25 8.33 18.16 5.48
C MET A 25 7.29 18.08 4.36
N VAL A 26 6.57 19.17 4.08
CA VAL A 26 5.58 19.21 3.00
C VAL A 26 6.24 18.93 1.64
N LYS A 27 7.36 19.61 1.35
CA LYS A 27 8.10 19.39 0.09
C LYS A 27 8.61 17.95 -0.04
N SER A 28 9.17 17.41 1.06
CA SER A 28 9.67 16.02 1.04
C SER A 28 8.54 15.01 0.83
N ALA A 29 7.38 15.23 1.43
CA ALA A 29 6.21 14.38 1.23
C ALA A 29 5.69 14.49 -0.21
N GLN A 30 5.58 15.70 -0.76
CA GLN A 30 5.18 15.91 -2.15
C GLN A 30 6.13 15.21 -3.13
N GLN A 31 7.45 15.43 -2.95
CA GLN A 31 8.46 14.75 -3.76
C GLN A 31 8.34 13.22 -3.67
N TYR A 32 8.16 12.67 -2.47
CA TYR A 32 7.97 11.23 -2.28
C TYR A 32 6.75 10.70 -3.04
N PHE A 33 5.60 11.39 -2.94
CA PHE A 33 4.38 10.96 -3.63
C PHE A 33 4.48 11.08 -5.15
N GLU A 34 5.14 12.13 -5.65
CA GLU A 34 5.42 12.29 -7.07
C GLU A 34 6.35 11.20 -7.60
N GLU A 35 7.46 10.91 -6.91
CA GLU A 35 8.40 9.84 -7.28
C GLU A 35 7.76 8.45 -7.25
N ARG A 36 6.80 8.22 -6.34
CA ARG A 36 6.07 6.95 -6.23
C ARG A 36 4.82 6.91 -7.08
N GLN A 37 4.54 7.95 -7.85
CA GLN A 37 3.40 8.01 -8.76
C GLN A 37 2.08 7.76 -8.01
N LEU A 38 1.93 8.34 -6.79
CA LEU A 38 0.71 8.16 -5.99
C LEU A 38 -0.51 8.66 -6.77
N TYR A 39 -1.60 7.93 -6.69
CA TYR A 39 -2.87 8.30 -7.32
C TYR A 39 -3.46 9.59 -6.73
N ASP A 40 -4.21 10.32 -7.55
CA ASP A 40 -4.99 11.50 -7.11
C ASP A 40 -6.43 11.11 -6.73
N ILE A 41 -7.00 10.11 -7.44
CA ILE A 41 -8.37 9.64 -7.23
C ILE A 41 -8.37 8.11 -7.21
N SER A 42 -9.05 7.53 -6.22
CA SER A 42 -9.39 6.11 -6.17
C SER A 42 -10.89 5.94 -6.38
N LEU A 43 -11.26 5.04 -7.28
CA LEU A 43 -12.63 4.61 -7.52
C LEU A 43 -12.78 3.18 -7.02
N LEU A 44 -13.71 2.95 -6.09
CA LEU A 44 -14.03 1.62 -5.57
C LEU A 44 -15.37 1.14 -6.11
N SER A 45 -15.46 -0.16 -6.41
CA SER A 45 -16.71 -0.82 -6.78
C SER A 45 -16.89 -2.10 -5.97
N THR A 46 -18.08 -2.29 -5.42
CA THR A 46 -18.47 -3.52 -4.72
C THR A 46 -18.89 -4.64 -5.69
N VAL A 47 -19.19 -4.29 -6.93
CA VAL A 47 -19.58 -5.23 -8.00
C VAL A 47 -18.47 -5.44 -9.05
N GLY A 48 -17.33 -4.76 -8.88
CA GLY A 48 -16.24 -4.75 -9.82
C GLY A 48 -16.39 -3.73 -10.95
N PHE A 49 -15.30 -3.48 -11.64
CA PHE A 49 -15.21 -2.72 -12.90
C PHE A 49 -14.76 -3.67 -14.01
N ASP A 50 -15.31 -3.50 -15.18
CA ASP A 50 -14.74 -4.12 -16.38
C ASP A 50 -13.31 -3.60 -16.62
N THR A 51 -12.40 -4.49 -17.01
CA THR A 51 -10.97 -4.15 -17.24
C THR A 51 -10.75 -3.06 -18.28
N ASP A 52 -11.75 -2.79 -19.16
CA ASP A 52 -11.69 -1.70 -20.13
C ASP A 52 -12.01 -0.32 -19.55
N VAL A 53 -12.61 -0.23 -18.35
CA VAL A 53 -12.97 1.04 -17.73
C VAL A 53 -11.72 1.88 -17.43
N ALA A 54 -10.67 1.29 -16.89
CA ALA A 54 -9.41 1.99 -16.65
C ALA A 54 -8.82 2.58 -17.95
N LYS A 55 -8.83 1.81 -19.04
CA LYS A 55 -8.37 2.27 -20.37
C LYS A 55 -9.23 3.39 -20.93
N GLN A 56 -10.55 3.37 -20.68
CA GLN A 56 -11.45 4.45 -21.10
C GLN A 56 -11.20 5.73 -20.30
N LEU A 57 -10.91 5.61 -18.99
CA LEU A 57 -10.55 6.73 -18.14
C LEU A 57 -9.23 7.37 -18.55
N SER A 58 -8.21 6.59 -18.89
CA SER A 58 -6.91 7.09 -19.37
C SER A 58 -6.99 7.94 -20.64
N ARG A 59 -8.08 7.80 -21.41
CA ARG A 59 -8.31 8.60 -22.63
C ARG A 59 -9.02 9.93 -22.37
N ARG A 60 -9.43 10.19 -21.12
CA ARG A 60 -10.13 11.43 -20.77
C ARG A 60 -9.16 12.60 -20.69
N GLU A 61 -9.63 13.78 -21.11
CA GLU A 61 -8.89 15.02 -20.90
C GLU A 61 -8.58 15.21 -19.41
N LYS A 62 -7.38 15.66 -19.08
CA LYS A 62 -6.84 15.85 -17.72
C LYS A 62 -6.53 14.56 -16.95
N VAL A 63 -6.73 13.39 -17.50
CA VAL A 63 -6.22 12.13 -16.91
C VAL A 63 -4.84 11.86 -17.49
N LEU A 64 -3.85 11.73 -16.62
CA LEU A 64 -2.49 11.37 -17.00
C LEU A 64 -2.39 9.85 -17.20
N ASP A 65 -2.94 9.10 -16.25
CA ASP A 65 -2.97 7.64 -16.29
C ASP A 65 -4.11 7.10 -15.40
N ALA A 66 -4.62 5.91 -15.74
CA ALA A 66 -5.59 5.19 -14.94
C ALA A 66 -5.29 3.69 -15.00
N GLN A 67 -5.15 3.05 -13.84
CA GLN A 67 -4.88 1.61 -13.71
C GLN A 67 -5.92 0.91 -12.85
N GLY A 68 -6.40 -0.22 -13.34
CA GLY A 68 -7.26 -1.11 -12.58
C GLY A 68 -6.45 -1.98 -11.61
N ALA A 69 -6.99 -2.19 -10.45
CA ALA A 69 -6.42 -2.99 -9.39
C ALA A 69 -7.47 -3.92 -8.78
N VAL A 70 -7.01 -5.01 -8.21
CA VAL A 70 -7.82 -5.84 -7.32
C VAL A 70 -7.34 -5.62 -5.91
N SER A 71 -8.26 -5.35 -4.98
CA SER A 71 -7.97 -5.22 -3.57
C SER A 71 -9.04 -5.92 -2.73
N THR A 72 -8.61 -6.61 -1.68
CA THR A 72 -9.48 -7.27 -0.72
C THR A 72 -8.84 -7.32 0.65
N ASP A 73 -9.66 -7.51 1.68
CA ASP A 73 -9.18 -7.89 3.01
C ASP A 73 -9.20 -9.41 3.09
N ALA A 74 -8.14 -10.02 3.62
CA ALA A 74 -8.07 -11.45 3.80
C ALA A 74 -7.40 -11.83 5.12
N LEU A 75 -7.85 -12.93 5.72
CA LEU A 75 -7.21 -13.59 6.84
C LEU A 75 -6.10 -14.50 6.31
N LEU A 76 -4.87 -14.27 6.77
CA LEU A 76 -3.72 -15.09 6.42
C LEU A 76 -3.04 -15.63 7.69
N LEU A 77 -2.53 -16.84 7.58
CA LEU A 77 -1.71 -17.51 8.58
C LEU A 77 -0.23 -17.27 8.26
N ASP A 78 0.53 -16.86 9.24
CA ASP A 78 2.00 -16.83 9.14
C ASP A 78 2.62 -18.21 9.36
N ALA A 79 3.94 -18.34 9.22
CA ALA A 79 4.67 -19.59 9.37
C ALA A 79 4.54 -20.22 10.77
N GLN A 80 4.10 -19.46 11.77
CA GLN A 80 3.83 -19.91 13.13
C GLN A 80 2.35 -20.28 13.34
N GLY A 81 1.52 -20.18 12.30
CA GLY A 81 0.08 -20.44 12.37
C GLY A 81 -0.73 -19.31 13.02
N LYS A 82 -0.13 -18.14 13.21
CA LYS A 82 -0.85 -16.98 13.74
C LYS A 82 -1.64 -16.32 12.63
N GLU A 83 -2.96 -16.23 12.83
CA GLU A 83 -3.88 -15.57 11.93
C GLU A 83 -3.86 -14.05 12.10
N SER A 84 -3.93 -13.32 11.00
CA SER A 84 -4.07 -11.87 10.98
C SER A 84 -4.75 -11.40 9.69
N ALA A 85 -5.55 -10.34 9.79
CA ALA A 85 -6.14 -9.68 8.64
C ALA A 85 -5.10 -8.79 7.94
N LEU A 86 -4.94 -8.99 6.65
CA LEU A 86 -4.11 -8.17 5.77
C LEU A 86 -4.96 -7.54 4.67
N LYS A 87 -4.60 -6.34 4.27
CA LYS A 87 -5.11 -5.75 3.03
C LYS A 87 -4.25 -6.24 1.88
N VAL A 88 -4.85 -6.97 0.95
CA VAL A 88 -4.16 -7.50 -0.23
C VAL A 88 -4.47 -6.64 -1.43
N TYR A 89 -3.44 -6.22 -2.15
CA TYR A 89 -3.57 -5.44 -3.39
C TYR A 89 -2.82 -6.12 -4.53
N SER A 90 -3.33 -5.96 -5.73
CA SER A 90 -2.53 -6.23 -6.92
C SER A 90 -1.44 -5.17 -7.08
N LEU A 91 -0.22 -5.60 -7.37
CA LEU A 91 0.92 -4.73 -7.64
C LEU A 91 0.69 -4.01 -8.98
N LEU A 92 0.81 -2.70 -8.95
CA LEU A 92 0.76 -1.85 -10.14
C LEU A 92 2.18 -1.59 -10.66
N ASP A 93 2.31 -1.37 -11.95
CA ASP A 93 3.60 -1.17 -12.63
C ASP A 93 3.92 0.31 -12.92
N GLN A 94 2.91 1.19 -12.97
CA GLN A 94 3.08 2.61 -13.31
C GLN A 94 2.61 3.56 -12.21
N GLN A 95 1.78 3.10 -11.27
CA GLN A 95 1.25 3.90 -10.19
C GLN A 95 1.49 3.25 -8.84
N ASN A 96 1.48 4.06 -7.79
CA ASN A 96 1.56 3.59 -6.40
C ASN A 96 2.77 2.69 -6.13
N LEU A 97 3.91 3.03 -6.72
CA LEU A 97 5.11 2.19 -6.74
C LEU A 97 5.68 1.99 -5.33
N PRO A 98 5.73 0.76 -4.81
CA PRO A 98 6.27 0.48 -3.50
C PRO A 98 7.79 0.71 -3.45
N VAL A 99 8.29 1.00 -2.25
CA VAL A 99 9.71 1.12 -1.96
C VAL A 99 10.20 -0.18 -1.35
N LEU A 100 11.08 -0.89 -2.06
CA LEU A 100 11.69 -2.12 -1.55
C LEU A 100 12.59 -1.81 -0.35
N VAL A 101 12.37 -2.53 0.77
CA VAL A 101 13.17 -2.43 1.98
C VAL A 101 14.13 -3.62 2.10
N SER A 102 13.65 -4.82 1.75
CA SER A 102 14.46 -6.06 1.76
C SER A 102 13.93 -7.04 0.71
N GLY A 103 14.81 -7.90 0.18
CA GLY A 103 14.44 -8.91 -0.80
C GLY A 103 14.26 -8.35 -2.21
N ARG A 104 13.21 -8.77 -2.91
CA ARG A 104 12.85 -8.37 -4.28
C ARG A 104 11.33 -8.27 -4.47
N LEU A 105 10.90 -7.72 -5.59
CA LEU A 105 9.48 -7.73 -5.99
C LEU A 105 9.05 -9.12 -6.50
N PRO A 106 7.73 -9.45 -6.46
CA PRO A 106 7.17 -10.69 -6.98
C PRO A 106 7.44 -10.85 -8.48
N GLN A 107 7.68 -12.09 -8.92
CA GLN A 107 7.89 -12.45 -10.32
C GLN A 107 6.88 -13.49 -10.83
N ASN A 108 6.09 -14.09 -9.95
CA ASN A 108 5.03 -15.03 -10.29
C ASN A 108 3.85 -14.89 -9.31
N ALA A 109 2.72 -15.52 -9.64
CA ALA A 109 1.46 -15.43 -8.90
C ALA A 109 1.51 -15.98 -7.46
N GLN A 110 2.48 -16.81 -7.11
CA GLN A 110 2.65 -17.39 -5.77
C GLN A 110 3.63 -16.59 -4.89
N GLU A 111 4.18 -15.50 -5.40
CA GLU A 111 5.08 -14.64 -4.66
C GLU A 111 4.37 -13.37 -4.20
N CYS A 112 4.75 -12.89 -3.03
CA CYS A 112 4.25 -11.64 -2.49
C CYS A 112 5.37 -10.81 -1.83
N VAL A 113 5.09 -9.53 -1.69
CA VAL A 113 5.82 -8.63 -0.78
C VAL A 113 4.88 -8.12 0.29
N VAL A 114 5.41 -7.92 1.49
CA VAL A 114 4.61 -7.54 2.65
C VAL A 114 5.08 -6.22 3.24
N ASP A 115 4.23 -5.64 4.07
CA ASP A 115 4.49 -4.41 4.80
C ASP A 115 5.73 -4.55 5.70
N ALA A 116 6.77 -3.76 5.40
CA ALA A 116 8.03 -3.78 6.14
C ALA A 116 7.88 -3.41 7.62
N GLN A 117 6.88 -2.60 7.97
CA GLN A 117 6.63 -2.18 9.35
C GLN A 117 5.92 -3.28 10.17
N ALA A 118 4.98 -4.00 9.53
CA ALA A 118 4.19 -5.03 10.20
C ALA A 118 4.95 -6.37 10.35
N PHE A 119 5.83 -6.68 9.40
CA PHE A 119 6.48 -7.99 9.31
C PHE A 119 7.99 -7.94 9.56
N GLY A 120 8.66 -6.80 9.37
CA GLY A 120 10.11 -6.69 9.49
C GLY A 120 10.86 -7.40 8.35
N LYS A 121 12.20 -7.34 8.41
CA LYS A 121 13.06 -7.90 7.37
C LYS A 121 13.13 -9.42 7.38
N ASP A 122 12.87 -10.03 8.52
CA ASP A 122 12.95 -11.49 8.74
C ASP A 122 11.76 -12.24 8.10
N ALA A 123 10.77 -11.52 7.59
CA ALA A 123 9.65 -12.11 6.85
C ALA A 123 10.07 -12.69 5.49
N VAL A 124 11.17 -12.23 4.90
CA VAL A 124 11.64 -12.73 3.60
C VAL A 124 12.02 -14.20 3.69
N GLY A 125 11.47 -15.00 2.79
CA GLY A 125 11.65 -16.46 2.77
C GLY A 125 10.60 -17.24 3.57
N THR A 126 9.67 -16.56 4.26
CA THR A 126 8.53 -17.21 4.93
C THR A 126 7.36 -17.43 3.98
N MET A 127 6.36 -18.17 4.44
CA MET A 127 5.11 -18.39 3.71
C MET A 127 3.94 -17.77 4.45
N LEU A 128 3.01 -17.22 3.70
CA LEU A 128 1.68 -16.85 4.16
C LEU A 128 0.68 -17.80 3.51
N THR A 129 -0.26 -18.33 4.30
CA THR A 129 -1.32 -19.23 3.82
C THR A 129 -2.68 -18.58 4.06
N LEU A 130 -3.54 -18.60 3.07
CA LEU A 130 -4.92 -18.14 3.19
C LEU A 130 -5.64 -18.97 4.25
N SER A 131 -6.27 -18.29 5.21
CA SER A 131 -6.98 -18.98 6.30
C SER A 131 -8.31 -19.54 5.80
N GLU A 132 -8.69 -20.72 6.32
CA GLU A 132 -10.02 -21.31 6.10
C GLU A 132 -11.16 -20.54 6.80
N ASN A 133 -10.82 -19.54 7.61
CA ASN A 133 -11.79 -18.66 8.25
C ASN A 133 -12.20 -17.46 7.37
N ASN A 134 -11.69 -17.37 6.14
CA ASN A 134 -12.19 -16.41 5.17
C ASN A 134 -13.59 -16.78 4.69
N GLU A 135 -14.32 -15.79 4.17
CA GLU A 135 -15.56 -16.04 3.43
C GLU A 135 -15.23 -16.75 2.12
N GLU A 136 -16.16 -17.57 1.62
CA GLU A 136 -16.01 -18.35 0.39
C GLU A 136 -15.65 -17.46 -0.81
N ASP A 137 -16.34 -16.33 -0.97
CA ASP A 137 -16.06 -15.34 -2.01
C ASP A 137 -14.62 -14.80 -1.94
N THR A 138 -14.07 -14.65 -0.74
CA THR A 138 -12.66 -14.21 -0.56
C THR A 138 -11.69 -15.33 -0.92
N GLU A 139 -12.00 -16.60 -0.59
CA GLU A 139 -11.15 -17.73 -0.98
C GLU A 139 -11.13 -17.95 -2.48
N GLU A 140 -12.29 -17.84 -3.14
CA GLU A 140 -12.45 -17.99 -4.59
C GLU A 140 -11.76 -16.87 -5.37
N LEU A 141 -11.59 -15.69 -4.76
CA LEU A 141 -10.90 -14.57 -5.40
C LEU A 141 -9.41 -14.84 -5.66
N PHE A 142 -8.79 -15.80 -4.97
CA PHE A 142 -7.38 -16.11 -5.10
C PHE A 142 -7.12 -17.38 -5.92
N ALA A 143 -6.25 -17.27 -6.93
CA ALA A 143 -5.79 -18.42 -7.71
C ALA A 143 -4.95 -19.42 -6.89
N HIS A 144 -4.35 -18.97 -5.78
CA HIS A 144 -3.48 -19.75 -4.92
C HIS A 144 -3.78 -19.49 -3.45
N LYS A 145 -3.65 -20.55 -2.62
CA LYS A 145 -3.84 -20.44 -1.15
C LYS A 145 -2.54 -20.14 -0.38
N GLN A 146 -1.39 -20.21 -1.03
CA GLN A 146 -0.08 -20.02 -0.38
C GLN A 146 0.77 -19.05 -1.18
N PHE A 147 1.44 -18.15 -0.43
CA PHE A 147 2.27 -17.10 -1.01
C PHE A 147 3.64 -17.07 -0.34
N HIS A 148 4.68 -17.11 -1.14
CA HIS A 148 6.07 -16.91 -0.70
C HIS A 148 6.36 -15.42 -0.52
N VAL A 149 6.79 -15.03 0.67
CA VAL A 149 7.26 -13.68 0.95
C VAL A 149 8.66 -13.51 0.37
N VAL A 150 8.78 -12.81 -0.76
CA VAL A 150 10.06 -12.58 -1.45
C VAL A 150 10.70 -11.23 -1.14
N GLY A 151 9.96 -10.35 -0.47
CA GLY A 151 10.46 -9.04 -0.06
C GLY A 151 9.55 -8.33 0.93
N THR A 152 10.08 -7.26 1.50
CA THR A 152 9.32 -6.32 2.32
C THR A 152 9.39 -4.93 1.72
N VAL A 153 8.29 -4.20 1.78
CA VAL A 153 8.15 -2.90 1.11
C VAL A 153 7.46 -1.87 2.02
N ASN A 154 7.72 -0.59 1.73
CA ASN A 154 6.86 0.50 2.15
C ASN A 154 5.98 0.90 0.98
N SER A 155 4.70 1.14 1.22
CA SER A 155 3.76 1.56 0.19
C SER A 155 3.35 3.02 0.36
N PRO A 156 3.23 3.80 -0.74
CA PRO A 156 2.73 5.17 -0.68
C PRO A 156 1.26 5.26 -0.25
N TYR A 157 0.50 4.16 -0.27
CA TYR A 157 -0.86 4.11 0.29
C TYR A 157 -0.92 4.47 1.78
N TYR A 158 0.18 4.25 2.51
CA TYR A 158 0.23 4.38 3.95
C TYR A 158 1.32 5.37 4.38
N ALA A 159 0.91 6.62 4.58
CA ALA A 159 1.77 7.68 5.11
C ALA A 159 1.89 7.65 6.65
N ASN A 160 1.10 6.80 7.33
CA ASN A 160 1.06 6.65 8.79
C ASN A 160 1.25 5.19 9.22
N TYR A 161 1.22 4.95 10.52
CA TYR A 161 1.35 3.60 11.10
C TYR A 161 0.04 2.80 11.07
N GLU A 162 -1.10 3.46 10.96
CA GLU A 162 -2.40 2.80 10.94
C GLU A 162 -2.68 2.23 9.55
N ARG A 163 -3.11 0.96 9.51
CA ARG A 163 -3.43 0.25 8.26
C ARG A 163 -4.91 0.16 7.97
N GLY A 164 -5.74 0.68 8.88
CA GLY A 164 -7.18 0.69 8.78
C GLY A 164 -7.86 -0.40 9.60
N THR A 165 -9.17 -0.48 9.41
CA THR A 165 -10.05 -1.46 10.07
C THR A 165 -10.71 -2.34 9.04
N THR A 166 -11.13 -3.53 9.46
CA THR A 166 -11.80 -4.53 8.63
C THR A 166 -12.94 -5.16 9.40
N SER A 167 -13.86 -5.83 8.73
CA SER A 167 -14.86 -6.68 9.36
C SER A 167 -14.31 -8.05 9.77
N LEU A 168 -13.09 -8.39 9.33
CA LEU A 168 -12.48 -9.70 9.55
C LEU A 168 -11.70 -9.78 10.87
N GLY A 169 -11.63 -10.98 11.43
CA GLY A 169 -10.83 -11.30 12.61
C GLY A 169 -11.13 -10.40 13.80
N ASN A 170 -10.11 -9.72 14.31
CA ASN A 170 -10.23 -8.80 15.45
C ASN A 170 -10.61 -7.35 15.06
N GLY A 171 -10.99 -7.11 13.81
CA GLY A 171 -11.39 -5.80 13.30
C GLY A 171 -10.22 -4.87 12.95
N THR A 172 -8.97 -5.34 12.99
CA THR A 172 -7.78 -4.52 12.73
C THR A 172 -6.95 -5.13 11.60
N ILE A 173 -6.59 -4.32 10.61
CA ILE A 173 -5.63 -4.71 9.59
C ILE A 173 -4.22 -4.62 10.17
N ARG A 174 -3.50 -5.75 10.20
CA ARG A 174 -2.12 -5.82 10.69
C ARG A 174 -1.14 -5.12 9.75
N GLY A 175 -1.34 -5.27 8.46
CA GLY A 175 -0.45 -4.78 7.42
C GLY A 175 -1.04 -5.01 6.04
N PHE A 176 -0.23 -4.83 5.02
CA PHE A 176 -0.64 -5.11 3.65
C PHE A 176 0.28 -6.15 2.98
N MET A 177 -0.27 -6.76 1.93
CA MET A 177 0.43 -7.67 1.04
C MET A 177 0.22 -7.20 -0.41
N LEU A 178 1.28 -7.17 -1.21
CA LEU A 178 1.18 -6.92 -2.65
C LEU A 178 1.54 -8.20 -3.39
N VAL A 179 0.68 -8.58 -4.34
CA VAL A 179 0.83 -9.75 -5.22
C VAL A 179 0.70 -9.31 -6.67
N LEU A 180 1.13 -10.12 -7.63
CA LEU A 180 0.83 -9.86 -9.02
C LEU A 180 -0.68 -10.02 -9.28
N LYS A 181 -1.20 -9.36 -10.30
CA LYS A 181 -2.62 -9.46 -10.66
C LYS A 181 -3.04 -10.91 -10.94
N ASP A 182 -2.16 -11.72 -11.52
CA ASP A 182 -2.36 -13.14 -11.80
C ASP A 182 -2.51 -14.03 -10.54
N ALA A 183 -2.27 -13.47 -9.35
CA ALA A 183 -2.56 -14.14 -8.09
C ALA A 183 -4.06 -14.16 -7.73
N PHE A 184 -4.85 -13.34 -8.41
CA PHE A 184 -6.29 -13.29 -8.29
C PHE A 184 -6.94 -14.05 -9.46
N ASP A 185 -8.01 -14.78 -9.16
CA ASP A 185 -8.84 -15.52 -10.12
C ASP A 185 -10.11 -14.71 -10.43
N CYS A 186 -9.94 -13.55 -11.03
CA CYS A 186 -11.05 -12.67 -11.41
C CYS A 186 -10.75 -11.88 -12.68
N ASP A 187 -11.79 -11.64 -13.49
CA ASP A 187 -11.73 -10.88 -14.74
C ASP A 187 -12.16 -9.41 -14.58
N TYR A 188 -12.22 -8.91 -13.35
CA TYR A 188 -12.66 -7.55 -13.04
C TYR A 188 -11.66 -6.85 -12.11
N ASP A 189 -11.74 -5.53 -12.05
CA ASP A 189 -11.01 -4.70 -11.10
C ASP A 189 -11.95 -4.27 -9.97
N THR A 190 -11.53 -4.33 -8.72
CA THR A 190 -12.30 -3.84 -7.58
C THR A 190 -12.06 -2.35 -7.35
N GLU A 191 -10.94 -1.86 -7.85
CA GLU A 191 -10.48 -0.48 -7.64
C GLU A 191 -9.81 0.05 -8.90
N ILE A 192 -10.00 1.33 -9.20
CA ILE A 192 -9.29 2.02 -10.28
C ILE A 192 -8.59 3.23 -9.69
N PHE A 193 -7.28 3.31 -9.85
CA PHE A 193 -6.47 4.45 -9.48
C PHE A 193 -6.27 5.37 -10.68
N VAL A 194 -6.48 6.66 -10.45
CA VAL A 194 -6.40 7.69 -11.49
C VAL A 194 -5.40 8.76 -11.08
N ARG A 195 -4.50 9.11 -11.98
CA ARG A 195 -3.62 10.27 -11.87
C ARG A 195 -4.05 11.36 -12.83
N LEU A 196 -4.02 12.58 -12.34
CA LEU A 196 -4.42 13.75 -13.11
C LEU A 196 -3.21 14.47 -13.70
N ASN A 197 -3.42 15.09 -14.84
CA ASN A 197 -2.45 16.00 -15.45
C ASN A 197 -2.70 17.40 -14.86
N THR A 198 -1.90 17.80 -13.87
CA THR A 198 -1.98 19.09 -13.17
C THR A 198 -1.09 20.15 -13.82
#